data_36db4a42e703837d2bdcebac27045255
#
_entry.id   36db4a42e703837d2bdcebac27045255
#
_cell.length_a   1.000
_cell.length_b   1.000
_cell.length_c   1.000
_cell.angle_alpha   90.00
_cell.angle_beta   90.00
_cell.angle_gamma   90.00
#
_symmetry.space_group_name_H-M   'P 1'
#
loop_
_entity.id
_entity.type
_entity.pdbx_description
1 polymer ?
#
loop_
_entity_poly.entity_id
_entity_poly.type
_entity_poly.pdbx_seq_one_letter_code
_entity_poly.pdbx_strand_id
1 'polypeptide(L)'
;MLRTVGVSVLATVLASCSGSVQVQLAFPAPLVEQLPLRVAVWFPAGLSDYVYHEEDASQQEWTVRLGGTNLRMFDAVFAALFREVVHAGSLDEARALLPPADAILSPTIDAFELSSPALSGTDQFAVWIRYNLDVLAPDGTLIVRWPVAAYGQSGTGGMSDEESMERATVLALRDAAAAVAVGFARQPKVREMLLRESANDGH
;
A
#
# COMPACT_ATOMS: atom_id res chain seq x y z
N MET A 1 -34.07 -31.65 -57.63
CA MET A 1 -33.74 -30.29 -57.21
C MET A 1 -33.72 -30.23 -55.65
N LEU A 2 -32.58 -30.37 -55.05
CA LEU A 2 -32.44 -30.41 -53.59
C LEU A 2 -31.86 -29.06 -53.14
N ARG A 3 -32.61 -28.24 -52.41
CA ARG A 3 -32.18 -26.94 -51.85
C ARG A 3 -31.54 -27.18 -50.50
N THR A 4 -30.25 -27.03 -50.45
CA THR A 4 -29.46 -27.00 -49.18
C THR A 4 -29.66 -25.65 -48.49
N VAL A 5 -30.30 -25.65 -47.31
CA VAL A 5 -30.42 -24.48 -46.44
C VAL A 5 -29.17 -24.47 -45.54
N GLY A 6 -28.27 -23.49 -45.76
CA GLY A 6 -27.13 -23.28 -44.90
C GLY A 6 -27.55 -22.53 -43.63
N VAL A 7 -27.40 -23.17 -42.48
CA VAL A 7 -27.55 -22.53 -41.17
C VAL A 7 -26.24 -21.86 -40.79
N SER A 8 -26.19 -20.51 -40.86
CA SER A 8 -25.08 -19.71 -40.33
C SER A 8 -25.27 -19.60 -38.82
N VAL A 9 -24.40 -20.27 -38.07
CA VAL A 9 -24.27 -20.06 -36.61
C VAL A 9 -23.44 -18.80 -36.38
N LEU A 10 -24.12 -17.73 -35.94
CA LEU A 10 -23.48 -16.49 -35.52
C LEU A 10 -22.94 -16.71 -34.11
N ALA A 11 -21.63 -16.93 -33.96
CA ALA A 11 -20.94 -17.02 -32.69
C ALA A 11 -20.84 -15.60 -32.09
N THR A 12 -21.65 -15.31 -31.06
CA THR A 12 -21.55 -14.07 -30.27
C THR A 12 -20.35 -14.20 -29.32
N VAL A 13 -19.27 -13.50 -29.60
CA VAL A 13 -18.14 -13.38 -28.69
C VAL A 13 -18.55 -12.41 -27.56
N LEU A 14 -18.77 -12.93 -26.36
CA LEU A 14 -18.95 -12.13 -25.16
C LEU A 14 -17.58 -11.57 -24.81
N ALA A 15 -17.34 -10.30 -25.12
CA ALA A 15 -16.18 -9.56 -24.61
C ALA A 15 -16.43 -9.31 -23.12
N SER A 16 -15.77 -10.08 -22.26
CA SER A 16 -15.66 -9.78 -20.82
C SER A 16 -14.81 -8.52 -20.70
N CYS A 17 -15.39 -7.43 -20.19
CA CYS A 17 -14.62 -6.24 -19.83
C CYS A 17 -13.87 -6.53 -18.53
N SER A 18 -12.55 -6.71 -18.61
CA SER A 18 -11.68 -6.79 -17.44
C SER A 18 -10.90 -5.48 -17.29
N GLY A 19 -11.10 -4.76 -16.19
CA GLY A 19 -10.31 -3.58 -15.83
C GLY A 19 -9.02 -3.99 -15.13
N SER A 20 -7.86 -3.57 -15.65
CA SER A 20 -6.55 -3.79 -14.99
C SER A 20 -5.89 -2.45 -14.73
N VAL A 21 -5.69 -2.13 -13.45
CA VAL A 21 -5.07 -0.89 -13.01
C VAL A 21 -3.65 -1.18 -12.49
N GLN A 22 -2.67 -0.57 -13.13
CA GLN A 22 -1.28 -0.57 -12.67
C GLN A 22 -0.92 0.82 -12.16
N VAL A 23 -0.95 1.00 -10.84
CA VAL A 23 -0.68 2.28 -10.20
C VAL A 23 0.80 2.63 -10.34
N GLN A 24 1.11 3.69 -11.11
CA GLN A 24 2.44 4.27 -11.20
C GLN A 24 2.43 5.66 -10.56
N LEU A 25 3.07 5.79 -9.41
CA LEU A 25 3.09 7.05 -8.66
C LEU A 25 4.51 7.38 -8.19
N ALA A 26 4.91 8.63 -8.42
CA ALA A 26 6.00 9.24 -7.69
C ALA A 26 5.46 9.80 -6.37
N PHE A 27 6.05 9.37 -5.26
CA PHE A 27 5.74 9.91 -3.94
C PHE A 27 6.71 11.06 -3.66
N PRO A 28 6.24 12.31 -3.53
CA PRO A 28 7.09 13.38 -3.02
C PRO A 28 7.48 13.06 -1.59
N ALA A 29 8.74 13.30 -1.24
CA ALA A 29 9.19 13.13 0.13
C ALA A 29 8.37 14.03 1.07
N PRO A 30 7.77 13.48 2.15
CA PRO A 30 7.03 14.30 3.10
C PRO A 30 7.96 15.27 3.81
N LEU A 31 7.48 16.50 4.04
CA LEU A 31 8.19 17.51 4.82
C LEU A 31 7.92 17.28 6.31
N VAL A 32 8.73 16.44 6.92
CA VAL A 32 8.63 16.07 8.34
C VAL A 32 9.98 16.25 9.02
N GLU A 33 9.96 16.42 10.34
CA GLU A 33 11.17 16.38 11.14
C GLU A 33 11.75 14.97 11.14
N GLN A 34 13.04 14.85 10.81
CA GLN A 34 13.72 13.58 10.73
C GLN A 34 14.05 13.05 12.14
N LEU A 35 13.66 11.82 12.39
CA LEU A 35 13.96 11.14 13.66
C LEU A 35 15.43 10.65 13.67
N PRO A 36 16.15 10.80 14.78
CA PRO A 36 17.56 10.42 14.89
C PRO A 36 17.75 8.90 15.05
N LEU A 37 16.99 8.12 14.30
CA LEU A 37 17.00 6.66 14.34
C LEU A 37 17.64 6.07 13.09
N ARG A 38 18.38 4.98 13.29
CA ARG A 38 18.80 4.04 12.24
C ARG A 38 17.83 2.86 12.21
N VAL A 39 17.07 2.70 11.16
CA VAL A 39 16.06 1.63 11.07
C VAL A 39 16.43 0.61 10.01
N ALA A 40 16.15 -0.66 10.29
CA ALA A 40 16.10 -1.71 9.29
C ALA A 40 14.69 -1.80 8.72
N VAL A 41 14.56 -2.01 7.42
CA VAL A 41 13.27 -2.19 6.76
C VAL A 41 13.26 -3.54 6.05
N TRP A 42 12.25 -4.34 6.37
CA TRP A 42 11.98 -5.60 5.69
C TRP A 42 10.57 -5.58 5.11
N PHE A 43 10.48 -5.79 3.79
CA PHE A 43 9.22 -5.88 3.08
C PHE A 43 8.83 -7.34 2.86
N PRO A 44 7.81 -7.88 3.54
CA PRO A 44 7.32 -9.24 3.31
C PRO A 44 6.75 -9.40 1.89
N ALA A 45 6.84 -10.61 1.33
CA ALA A 45 6.29 -10.94 0.00
C ALA A 45 4.80 -10.59 -0.15
N GLY A 46 4.00 -10.72 0.93
CA GLY A 46 2.61 -10.32 0.95
C GLY A 46 2.36 -8.83 0.70
N LEU A 47 3.39 -7.96 0.88
CA LEU A 47 3.32 -6.55 0.52
C LEU A 47 3.92 -6.30 -0.88
N SER A 48 5.09 -6.89 -1.17
CA SER A 48 5.83 -6.66 -2.42
C SER A 48 5.14 -7.22 -3.65
N ASP A 49 4.38 -8.29 -3.48
CA ASP A 49 3.70 -9.00 -4.56
C ASP A 49 2.18 -8.80 -4.53
N TYR A 50 1.71 -7.84 -3.73
CA TYR A 50 0.28 -7.65 -3.51
C TYR A 50 -0.47 -7.31 -4.79
N VAL A 51 -1.48 -8.11 -5.08
CA VAL A 51 -2.46 -7.91 -6.15
C VAL A 51 -3.85 -8.11 -5.58
N TYR A 52 -4.71 -7.14 -5.79
CA TYR A 52 -6.12 -7.23 -5.47
C TYR A 52 -6.90 -7.70 -6.68
N HIS A 53 -7.85 -8.63 -6.47
CA HIS A 53 -8.79 -9.10 -7.47
C HIS A 53 -10.18 -9.12 -6.88
N GLU A 54 -11.13 -8.55 -7.59
CA GLU A 54 -12.56 -8.60 -7.26
C GLU A 54 -13.41 -8.56 -8.53
N GLU A 55 -14.53 -9.29 -8.51
CA GLU A 55 -15.61 -9.16 -9.47
C GLU A 55 -16.75 -8.38 -8.80
N ASP A 56 -17.14 -7.25 -9.36
CA ASP A 56 -18.21 -6.43 -8.81
C ASP A 56 -19.61 -6.95 -9.22
N ALA A 57 -20.66 -6.35 -8.65
CA ALA A 57 -22.05 -6.74 -8.90
C ALA A 57 -22.48 -6.60 -10.37
N SER A 58 -21.74 -5.86 -11.20
CA SER A 58 -21.95 -5.73 -12.64
C SER A 58 -21.21 -6.77 -13.47
N GLN A 59 -20.56 -7.75 -12.82
CA GLN A 59 -19.68 -8.76 -13.41
C GLN A 59 -18.43 -8.16 -14.07
N GLN A 60 -18.02 -6.96 -13.65
CA GLN A 60 -16.75 -6.37 -14.02
C GLN A 60 -15.66 -6.87 -13.09
N GLU A 61 -14.60 -7.45 -13.67
CA GLU A 61 -13.42 -7.88 -12.93
C GLU A 61 -12.45 -6.71 -12.74
N TRP A 62 -12.02 -6.50 -11.49
CA TRP A 62 -11.02 -5.50 -11.12
C TRP A 62 -9.74 -6.17 -10.68
N THR A 63 -8.64 -5.72 -11.25
CA THR A 63 -7.29 -6.14 -10.83
C THR A 63 -6.47 -4.91 -10.51
N VAL A 64 -6.00 -4.77 -9.25
CA VAL A 64 -5.16 -3.65 -8.82
C VAL A 64 -3.82 -4.18 -8.32
N ARG A 65 -2.75 -3.80 -9.02
CA ARG A 65 -1.38 -4.22 -8.68
C ARG A 65 -0.70 -3.14 -7.84
N LEU A 66 -0.50 -3.41 -6.55
CA LEU A 66 0.04 -2.44 -5.60
C LEU A 66 1.46 -2.75 -5.14
N GLY A 67 1.95 -3.99 -5.30
CA GLY A 67 3.21 -4.43 -4.70
C GLY A 67 4.36 -3.44 -4.89
N GLY A 68 4.77 -3.17 -6.13
CA GLY A 68 5.87 -2.22 -6.39
C GLY A 68 5.56 -0.78 -5.98
N THR A 69 4.28 -0.37 -5.91
CA THR A 69 3.89 0.98 -5.48
C THR A 69 3.90 1.10 -3.97
N ASN A 70 3.50 0.04 -3.25
CA ASN A 70 3.64 -0.04 -1.80
C ASN A 70 5.10 0.13 -1.38
N LEU A 71 6.03 -0.57 -2.04
CA LEU A 71 7.46 -0.46 -1.72
C LEU A 71 7.94 0.98 -1.89
N ARG A 72 7.67 1.61 -3.06
CA ARG A 72 8.09 3.00 -3.32
C ARG A 72 7.48 4.00 -2.32
N MET A 73 6.23 3.77 -1.90
CA MET A 73 5.57 4.61 -0.90
C MET A 73 6.28 4.54 0.45
N PHE A 74 6.48 3.34 0.98
CA PHE A 74 7.12 3.16 2.27
C PHE A 74 8.59 3.60 2.24
N ASP A 75 9.32 3.34 1.15
CA ASP A 75 10.69 3.81 0.96
C ASP A 75 10.77 5.34 1.03
N ALA A 76 9.90 6.05 0.29
CA ALA A 76 9.89 7.51 0.31
C ALA A 76 9.55 8.09 1.70
N VAL A 77 8.60 7.47 2.40
CA VAL A 77 8.20 7.90 3.75
C VAL A 77 9.30 7.62 4.77
N PHE A 78 9.88 6.42 4.75
CA PHE A 78 10.91 6.05 5.73
C PHE A 78 12.22 6.82 5.49
N ALA A 79 12.62 7.03 4.23
CA ALA A 79 13.78 7.88 3.92
C ALA A 79 13.61 9.33 4.40
N ALA A 80 12.38 9.85 4.44
CA ALA A 80 12.11 11.18 4.98
C ALA A 80 12.03 11.21 6.51
N LEU A 81 11.53 10.13 7.14
CA LEU A 81 11.30 10.04 8.58
C LEU A 81 12.55 9.74 9.39
N PHE A 82 13.49 8.95 8.85
CA PHE A 82 14.61 8.41 9.64
C PHE A 82 15.95 8.91 9.14
N ARG A 83 16.89 9.06 10.06
CA ARG A 83 18.26 9.48 9.77
C ARG A 83 18.97 8.48 8.84
N GLU A 84 18.73 7.19 9.04
CA GLU A 84 19.30 6.12 8.24
C GLU A 84 18.30 4.98 8.07
N VAL A 85 18.16 4.51 6.83
CA VAL A 85 17.30 3.37 6.47
C VAL A 85 18.17 2.31 5.81
N VAL A 86 18.14 1.08 6.34
CA VAL A 86 18.86 -0.07 5.82
C VAL A 86 17.85 -1.13 5.38
N HIS A 87 17.88 -1.52 4.11
CA HIS A 87 17.00 -2.58 3.63
C HIS A 87 17.59 -3.96 3.95
N ALA A 88 16.72 -4.87 4.39
CA ALA A 88 17.02 -6.26 4.63
C ALA A 88 16.09 -7.17 3.82
N GLY A 89 16.60 -8.25 3.27
CA GLY A 89 15.83 -9.22 2.50
C GLY A 89 14.96 -10.14 3.37
N SER A 90 15.24 -10.19 4.68
CA SER A 90 14.51 -11.00 5.66
C SER A 90 14.60 -10.41 7.06
N LEU A 91 13.73 -10.89 7.96
CA LEU A 91 13.79 -10.52 9.38
C LEU A 91 15.12 -10.95 10.01
N ASP A 92 15.63 -12.15 9.64
CA ASP A 92 16.91 -12.64 10.18
C ASP A 92 18.09 -11.79 9.73
N GLU A 93 18.07 -11.31 8.48
CA GLU A 93 19.08 -10.38 7.97
C GLU A 93 18.99 -9.03 8.71
N ALA A 94 17.79 -8.49 8.92
CA ALA A 94 17.59 -7.27 9.68
C ALA A 94 18.12 -7.36 11.11
N ARG A 95 17.94 -8.50 11.77
CA ARG A 95 18.45 -8.80 13.14
C ARG A 95 19.97 -8.95 13.19
N ALA A 96 20.59 -9.38 12.08
CA ALA A 96 22.02 -9.62 11.99
C ALA A 96 22.84 -8.39 11.59
N LEU A 97 22.21 -7.23 11.39
CA LEU A 97 22.90 -5.98 10.99
C LEU A 97 23.97 -5.57 12.01
N LEU A 98 25.10 -5.11 11.51
CA LEU A 98 26.22 -4.56 12.29
C LEU A 98 26.62 -3.19 11.71
N PRO A 99 26.55 -2.10 12.51
CA PRO A 99 25.94 -2.03 13.85
C PRO A 99 24.44 -2.34 13.82
N PRO A 100 23.85 -2.73 14.96
CA PRO A 100 22.42 -3.01 15.04
C PRO A 100 21.58 -1.77 14.65
N ALA A 101 20.40 -2.01 14.09
CA ALA A 101 19.40 -0.96 13.91
C ALA A 101 18.73 -0.65 15.27
N ASP A 102 18.21 0.58 15.44
CA ASP A 102 17.47 0.97 16.65
C ASP A 102 16.06 0.30 16.64
N ALA A 103 15.52 0.05 15.45
CA ALA A 103 14.28 -0.69 15.26
C ALA A 103 14.24 -1.38 13.88
N ILE A 104 13.41 -2.42 13.77
CA ILE A 104 13.08 -3.06 12.50
C ILE A 104 11.64 -2.71 12.15
N LEU A 105 11.40 -2.25 10.93
CA LEU A 105 10.09 -1.89 10.42
C LEU A 105 9.63 -2.91 9.38
N SER A 106 8.42 -3.40 9.54
CA SER A 106 7.82 -4.35 8.59
C SER A 106 6.37 -3.98 8.30
N PRO A 107 6.09 -3.26 7.21
CA PRO A 107 4.73 -2.98 6.79
C PRO A 107 4.10 -4.19 6.11
N THR A 108 2.81 -4.41 6.38
CA THR A 108 1.97 -5.39 5.70
C THR A 108 0.66 -4.75 5.27
N ILE A 109 0.04 -5.27 4.21
CA ILE A 109 -1.31 -4.89 3.82
C ILE A 109 -2.28 -5.89 4.46
N ASP A 110 -3.27 -5.37 5.19
CA ASP A 110 -4.27 -6.17 5.88
C ASP A 110 -5.58 -6.27 5.10
N ALA A 111 -5.99 -5.15 4.47
CA ALA A 111 -7.17 -5.10 3.63
C ALA A 111 -7.03 -4.07 2.52
N PHE A 112 -7.66 -4.36 1.39
CA PHE A 112 -7.95 -3.44 0.31
C PHE A 112 -9.42 -3.63 -0.04
N GLU A 113 -10.18 -2.55 -0.06
CA GLU A 113 -11.61 -2.57 -0.36
C GLU A 113 -11.90 -1.54 -1.43
N LEU A 114 -12.71 -1.93 -2.41
CA LEU A 114 -13.15 -1.09 -3.52
C LEU A 114 -14.65 -0.87 -3.44
N SER A 115 -15.09 0.34 -3.73
CA SER A 115 -16.48 0.64 -4.08
C SER A 115 -16.53 1.30 -5.44
N SER A 116 -17.19 0.65 -6.39
CA SER A 116 -17.46 1.18 -7.73
C SER A 116 -18.79 1.93 -7.77
N PRO A 117 -19.05 2.74 -8.83
CA PRO A 117 -20.35 3.34 -9.10
C PRO A 117 -21.50 2.30 -9.15
N ALA A 118 -21.23 1.12 -9.68
CA ALA A 118 -22.21 0.03 -9.76
C ALA A 118 -22.61 -0.49 -8.37
N LEU A 119 -21.68 -0.52 -7.41
CA LEU A 119 -21.93 -0.96 -6.04
C LEU A 119 -22.59 0.12 -5.19
N SER A 120 -22.11 1.37 -5.31
CA SER A 120 -22.52 2.47 -4.43
C SER A 120 -23.76 3.21 -4.90
N GLY A 121 -24.13 3.10 -6.20
CA GLY A 121 -25.15 3.93 -6.83
C GLY A 121 -24.78 5.42 -6.92
N THR A 122 -23.47 5.75 -6.79
CA THR A 122 -22.91 7.09 -6.94
C THR A 122 -21.98 7.16 -8.14
N ASP A 123 -21.63 8.37 -8.61
CA ASP A 123 -20.69 8.56 -9.72
C ASP A 123 -19.22 8.57 -9.24
N GLN A 124 -18.87 7.67 -8.29
CA GLN A 124 -17.57 7.73 -7.64
C GLN A 124 -16.97 6.34 -7.40
N PHE A 125 -15.66 6.25 -7.59
CA PHE A 125 -14.84 5.18 -7.07
C PHE A 125 -14.28 5.55 -5.70
N ALA A 126 -14.31 4.62 -4.76
CA ALA A 126 -13.70 4.80 -3.46
C ALA A 126 -12.84 3.58 -3.11
N VAL A 127 -11.70 3.84 -2.50
CA VAL A 127 -10.72 2.82 -2.11
C VAL A 127 -10.38 3.02 -0.64
N TRP A 128 -10.43 1.93 0.12
CA TRP A 128 -9.93 1.84 1.50
C TRP A 128 -8.77 0.87 1.54
N ILE A 129 -7.68 1.29 2.16
CA ILE A 129 -6.53 0.43 2.37
C ILE A 129 -6.24 0.41 3.87
N ARG A 130 -6.03 -0.77 4.42
CA ARG A 130 -5.55 -0.95 5.79
C ARG A 130 -4.20 -1.65 5.77
N TYR A 131 -3.20 -0.94 6.29
CA TYR A 131 -1.88 -1.49 6.54
C TYR A 131 -1.70 -1.78 8.02
N ASN A 132 -0.81 -2.72 8.35
CA ASN A 132 -0.22 -2.84 9.66
C ASN A 132 1.27 -2.52 9.55
N LEU A 133 1.76 -1.57 10.32
CA LEU A 133 3.18 -1.28 10.46
C LEU A 133 3.68 -1.91 11.77
N ASP A 134 4.40 -3.02 11.64
CA ASP A 134 5.08 -3.65 12.76
C ASP A 134 6.39 -2.91 13.02
N VAL A 135 6.56 -2.48 14.26
CA VAL A 135 7.82 -1.95 14.80
C VAL A 135 8.37 -2.99 15.75
N LEU A 136 9.55 -3.52 15.43
CA LEU A 136 10.21 -4.55 16.23
C LEU A 136 11.51 -4.01 16.83
N ALA A 137 11.90 -4.55 17.96
CA ALA A 137 13.21 -4.33 18.54
C ALA A 137 14.31 -4.98 17.66
N PRO A 138 15.59 -4.64 17.86
CA PRO A 138 16.70 -5.23 17.12
C PRO A 138 16.76 -6.75 17.17
N ASP A 139 16.26 -7.37 18.25
CA ASP A 139 16.19 -8.82 18.41
C ASP A 139 14.99 -9.48 17.70
N GLY A 140 14.11 -8.67 17.08
CA GLY A 140 12.91 -9.10 16.39
C GLY A 140 11.66 -9.16 17.28
N THR A 141 11.74 -8.76 18.56
CA THR A 141 10.58 -8.70 19.45
C THR A 141 9.64 -7.57 19.03
N LEU A 142 8.35 -7.86 18.92
CA LEU A 142 7.34 -6.86 18.55
C LEU A 142 7.19 -5.80 19.65
N ILE A 143 7.50 -4.55 19.32
CA ILE A 143 7.26 -3.39 20.19
C ILE A 143 5.81 -2.91 20.04
N VAL A 144 5.36 -2.72 18.81
CA VAL A 144 3.99 -2.31 18.48
C VAL A 144 3.61 -2.73 17.08
N ARG A 145 2.35 -3.15 16.91
CA ARG A 145 1.67 -3.24 15.61
C ARG A 145 0.74 -2.05 15.50
N TRP A 146 1.03 -1.19 14.56
CA TRP A 146 0.24 0.01 14.34
C TRP A 146 -0.62 -0.11 13.08
N PRO A 147 -1.97 -0.18 13.22
CA PRO A 147 -2.86 -0.15 12.07
C PRO A 147 -2.91 1.26 11.47
N VAL A 148 -2.74 1.35 10.16
CA VAL A 148 -2.83 2.57 9.37
C VAL A 148 -3.96 2.39 8.37
N ALA A 149 -5.05 3.12 8.57
CA ALA A 149 -6.16 3.17 7.62
C ALA A 149 -5.98 4.36 6.67
N ALA A 150 -6.32 4.16 5.41
CA ALA A 150 -6.19 5.14 4.36
C ALA A 150 -7.40 5.10 3.43
N TYR A 151 -7.76 6.25 2.88
CA TYR A 151 -8.92 6.43 2.03
C TYR A 151 -8.60 7.31 0.83
N GLY A 152 -9.18 6.95 -0.32
CA GLY A 152 -9.12 7.75 -1.53
C GLY A 152 -10.42 7.64 -2.32
N GLN A 153 -10.80 8.72 -2.96
CA GLN A 153 -12.04 8.82 -3.73
C GLN A 153 -11.83 9.64 -5.00
N SER A 154 -12.44 9.20 -6.09
CA SER A 154 -12.43 9.91 -7.37
C SER A 154 -13.77 9.80 -8.07
N GLY A 155 -14.27 10.92 -8.56
CA GLY A 155 -15.45 10.94 -9.44
C GLY A 155 -15.09 10.47 -10.85
N THR A 156 -16.09 9.96 -11.56
CA THR A 156 -15.95 9.50 -12.97
C THR A 156 -15.85 10.66 -13.97
N GLY A 157 -16.27 11.85 -13.62
CA GLY A 157 -16.29 13.14 -14.32
C GLY A 157 -15.48 13.30 -15.63
N GLY A 158 -15.81 12.49 -16.67
CA GLY A 158 -15.15 12.55 -17.98
C GLY A 158 -13.90 11.66 -18.13
N MET A 159 -13.55 10.88 -17.10
CA MET A 159 -12.50 9.86 -17.12
C MET A 159 -13.10 8.46 -17.35
N SER A 160 -12.29 7.52 -17.80
CA SER A 160 -12.69 6.11 -17.79
C SER A 160 -12.82 5.58 -16.36
N ASP A 161 -13.45 4.44 -16.19
CA ASP A 161 -13.59 3.77 -14.89
C ASP A 161 -12.22 3.36 -14.34
N GLU A 162 -11.31 2.88 -15.21
CA GLU A 162 -9.94 2.54 -14.85
C GLU A 162 -9.14 3.76 -14.35
N GLU A 163 -9.25 4.90 -15.03
CA GLU A 163 -8.58 6.14 -14.63
C GLU A 163 -9.12 6.66 -13.30
N SER A 164 -10.43 6.57 -13.10
CA SER A 164 -11.10 6.98 -11.85
C SER A 164 -10.69 6.07 -10.68
N MET A 165 -10.61 4.76 -10.92
CA MET A 165 -10.15 3.76 -9.97
C MET A 165 -8.66 3.95 -9.62
N GLU A 166 -7.81 4.16 -10.63
CA GLU A 166 -6.39 4.46 -10.42
C GLU A 166 -6.23 5.71 -9.55
N ARG A 167 -6.96 6.79 -9.86
CA ARG A 167 -6.91 8.03 -9.10
C ARG A 167 -7.38 7.87 -7.67
N ALA A 168 -8.46 7.13 -7.41
CA ALA A 168 -8.92 6.82 -6.05
C ALA A 168 -7.84 6.04 -5.28
N THR A 169 -7.21 5.05 -5.92
CA THR A 169 -6.12 4.26 -5.34
C THR A 169 -4.90 5.13 -5.02
N VAL A 170 -4.50 6.03 -5.93
CA VAL A 170 -3.41 7.00 -5.71
C VAL A 170 -3.68 7.90 -4.52
N LEU A 171 -4.92 8.36 -4.36
CA LEU A 171 -5.31 9.21 -3.22
C LEU A 171 -5.25 8.44 -1.91
N ALA A 172 -5.71 7.17 -1.88
CA ALA A 172 -5.60 6.31 -0.72
C ALA A 172 -4.13 6.04 -0.32
N LEU A 173 -3.25 5.79 -1.30
CA LEU A 173 -1.81 5.61 -1.04
C LEU A 173 -1.16 6.88 -0.47
N ARG A 174 -1.54 8.06 -0.97
CA ARG A 174 -1.05 9.34 -0.43
C ARG A 174 -1.54 9.60 0.98
N ASP A 175 -2.78 9.23 1.27
CA ASP A 175 -3.34 9.32 2.62
C ASP A 175 -2.60 8.39 3.59
N ALA A 176 -2.31 7.14 3.18
CA ALA A 176 -1.47 6.22 3.95
C ALA A 176 -0.07 6.80 4.23
N ALA A 177 0.58 7.32 3.20
CA ALA A 177 1.91 7.94 3.33
C ALA A 177 1.89 9.11 4.33
N ALA A 178 0.89 9.99 4.24
CA ALA A 178 0.71 11.12 5.15
C ALA A 178 0.41 10.65 6.59
N ALA A 179 -0.44 9.63 6.75
CA ALA A 179 -0.76 9.05 8.06
C ALA A 179 0.50 8.49 8.74
N VAL A 180 1.35 7.76 7.99
CA VAL A 180 2.62 7.24 8.53
C VAL A 180 3.57 8.38 8.87
N ALA A 181 3.77 9.33 7.94
CA ALA A 181 4.70 10.44 8.13
C ALA A 181 4.38 11.29 9.36
N VAL A 182 3.11 11.57 9.61
CA VAL A 182 2.66 12.42 10.73
C VAL A 182 2.43 11.62 12.01
N GLY A 183 1.99 10.36 11.87
CA GLY A 183 1.52 9.55 12.99
C GLY A 183 2.61 8.75 13.69
N PHE A 184 3.72 8.39 13.00
CA PHE A 184 4.72 7.46 13.53
C PHE A 184 5.30 7.92 14.87
N ALA A 185 5.87 9.13 14.92
CA ALA A 185 6.46 9.67 16.15
C ALA A 185 5.44 9.91 17.28
N ARG A 186 4.14 9.91 16.98
CA ARG A 186 3.06 10.09 17.96
C ARG A 186 2.65 8.79 18.62
N GLN A 187 3.06 7.63 18.09
CA GLN A 187 2.76 6.34 18.70
C GLN A 187 3.41 6.25 20.09
N PRO A 188 2.65 5.89 21.15
CA PRO A 188 3.18 5.90 22.53
C PRO A 188 4.46 5.07 22.69
N LYS A 189 4.49 3.88 22.10
CA LYS A 189 5.66 2.99 22.17
C LYS A 189 6.86 3.50 21.40
N VAL A 190 6.64 4.17 20.27
CA VAL A 190 7.70 4.83 19.51
C VAL A 190 8.27 6.01 20.31
N ARG A 191 7.42 6.81 20.96
CA ARG A 191 7.86 7.89 21.84
C ARG A 191 8.72 7.39 23.00
N GLU A 192 8.32 6.29 23.64
CA GLU A 192 9.12 5.65 24.69
C GLU A 192 10.52 5.25 24.17
N MET A 193 10.60 4.72 22.95
CA MET A 193 11.86 4.37 22.30
C MET A 193 12.73 5.60 22.04
N LEU A 194 12.17 6.66 21.45
CA LEU A 194 12.88 7.91 21.19
C LEU A 194 13.45 8.57 22.46
N LEU A 195 12.70 8.52 23.56
CA LEU A 195 13.15 9.05 24.85
C LEU A 195 14.34 8.25 25.43
N ARG A 196 14.40 6.94 25.22
CA ARG A 196 15.52 6.10 25.65
C ARG A 196 16.79 6.40 24.85
N GLU A 197 16.66 6.54 23.53
CA GLU A 197 17.80 6.91 22.67
C GLU A 197 18.37 8.28 23.04
N SER A 198 17.53 9.29 23.21
CA SER A 198 17.97 10.62 23.65
C SER A 198 18.71 10.61 25.01
N ALA A 199 18.40 9.67 25.90
CA ALA A 199 19.07 9.51 27.17
C ALA A 199 20.44 8.83 27.02
N ASN A 200 20.61 7.96 26.02
CA ASN A 200 21.89 7.26 25.74
C ASN A 200 22.90 8.16 25.03
N ASP A 201 22.43 9.04 24.11
CA ASP A 201 23.29 9.97 23.36
C ASP A 201 23.84 11.12 24.24
N GLY A 202 23.32 11.29 25.47
CA GLY A 202 23.74 12.35 26.43
C GLY A 202 24.86 11.94 27.40
N HIS A 203 25.44 10.74 27.26
CA HIS A 203 26.55 10.22 28.07
C HIS A 203 27.77 9.97 27.20
#